data_413f190d3aa1e215b01063ea7d28e5a0
#
_entry.id   413f190d3aa1e215b01063ea7d28e5a0
#
_cell.length_a   1.000
_cell.length_b   1.000
_cell.length_c   1.000
_cell.angle_alpha   90.00
_cell.angle_beta   90.00
_cell.angle_gamma   90.00
#
_symmetry.space_group_name_H-M   'P 1'
#
loop_
_entity.id
_entity.type
_entity.pdbx_description
1 polymer ?
#
loop_
_entity_poly.entity_id
_entity_poly.type
_entity_poly.pdbx_seq_one_letter_code
_entity_poly.pdbx_strand_id
1 'polypeptide(L)'
;MLERGCLRRVLFCDEGILSMETAIFEPGGYRYIRGPFQYSGGVAAEPGFSIERVRFRTPLAIEDGFLRIEAHLKKMGLPLTSFCACELRSPAPFTEEGFINFNRSYVGTLERWGIFRDDENPVARSNVCPAVGPPLEPSFQAFSYTVPVAKCDGSFVIAGSAEAPEGQGNYNARIIRLGDQSSEAMREKALYVLCVMENRMAALGKTWTNSTATTVYTVYDFHTFFEDEIVIRGAVNNGLTWVYARPPVEGLDFEMDVRGVLTELII
;
A
#
# COMPACT_ATOMS: atom_id res chain seq x y z
N MET A 1 20.79 17.48 -21.50
CA MET A 1 19.98 16.28 -21.22
C MET A 1 19.29 16.30 -19.84
N LEU A 2 19.76 17.10 -18.89
CA LEU A 2 19.20 17.28 -17.54
C LEU A 2 17.85 18.05 -17.49
N GLU A 3 17.59 18.94 -18.43
CA GLU A 3 16.39 19.80 -18.38
C GLU A 3 15.07 19.10 -18.78
N ARG A 4 15.10 18.08 -19.64
CA ARG A 4 13.88 17.37 -20.06
C ARG A 4 13.35 16.40 -18.98
N GLY A 5 14.21 15.86 -18.15
CA GLY A 5 13.81 15.00 -17.02
C GLY A 5 13.13 15.79 -15.89
N CYS A 6 13.59 17.02 -15.66
CA CYS A 6 13.03 17.89 -14.62
C CYS A 6 11.62 18.39 -14.97
N LEU A 7 11.38 18.75 -16.24
CA LEU A 7 10.04 19.21 -16.70
C LEU A 7 8.97 18.11 -16.67
N ARG A 8 9.30 16.85 -17.02
CA ARG A 8 8.35 15.73 -16.91
C ARG A 8 8.04 15.35 -15.47
N ARG A 9 9.02 15.53 -14.57
CA ARG A 9 8.85 15.30 -13.13
C ARG A 9 7.80 16.22 -12.51
N VAL A 10 7.73 17.48 -12.98
CA VAL A 10 6.76 18.48 -12.53
C VAL A 10 5.33 18.14 -12.99
N LEU A 11 5.13 17.65 -14.21
CA LEU A 11 3.81 17.39 -14.77
C LEU A 11 3.01 16.30 -14.02
N PHE A 12 3.64 15.22 -13.58
CA PHE A 12 2.95 14.15 -12.85
C PHE A 12 2.77 14.47 -11.35
N CYS A 13 3.66 15.27 -10.75
CA CYS A 13 3.57 15.63 -9.35
C CYS A 13 2.63 16.81 -9.09
N ASP A 14 2.51 17.76 -10.03
CA ASP A 14 1.66 18.95 -9.86
C ASP A 14 0.16 18.69 -10.09
N GLU A 15 -0.22 17.75 -10.95
CA GLU A 15 -1.64 17.40 -11.15
C GLU A 15 -2.26 16.60 -9.99
N GLY A 16 -1.46 16.13 -9.03
CA GLY A 16 -1.87 15.33 -7.88
C GLY A 16 -1.72 16.00 -6.51
N ILE A 17 -1.24 17.25 -6.42
CA ILE A 17 -1.20 18.01 -5.16
C ILE A 17 -2.58 18.63 -4.85
N LEU A 18 -3.63 17.85 -4.90
CA LEU A 18 -4.75 18.02 -3.99
C LEU A 18 -4.23 17.61 -2.62
N SER A 19 -4.26 18.51 -1.66
CA SER A 19 -3.87 18.25 -0.27
C SER A 19 -4.61 16.98 0.17
N MET A 20 -3.87 15.85 0.26
CA MET A 20 -4.46 14.59 0.71
C MET A 20 -4.97 14.80 2.12
N GLU A 21 -6.28 14.69 2.29
CA GLU A 21 -6.91 14.88 3.60
C GLU A 21 -6.52 13.72 4.51
N THR A 22 -6.11 14.04 5.74
CA THR A 22 -5.84 13.05 6.77
C THR A 22 -6.85 13.16 7.91
N ALA A 23 -7.13 12.02 8.56
CA ALA A 23 -7.96 11.97 9.75
C ALA A 23 -7.31 11.09 10.82
N ILE A 24 -7.74 11.23 12.08
CA ILE A 24 -7.25 10.39 13.19
C ILE A 24 -8.32 9.34 13.49
N PHE A 25 -7.89 8.09 13.56
CA PHE A 25 -8.69 6.99 14.06
C PHE A 25 -8.31 6.72 15.52
N GLU A 26 -8.93 7.48 16.43
CA GLU A 26 -8.66 7.45 17.86
C GLU A 26 -8.69 6.03 18.47
N PRO A 27 -9.70 5.16 18.13
CA PRO A 27 -9.75 3.81 18.71
C PRO A 27 -8.55 2.93 18.33
N GLY A 28 -7.88 3.26 17.22
CA GLY A 28 -6.73 2.53 16.72
C GLY A 28 -5.39 3.19 17.06
N GLY A 29 -5.37 4.42 17.54
CA GLY A 29 -4.13 5.15 17.85
C GLY A 29 -3.29 5.49 16.63
N TYR A 30 -3.91 5.75 15.48
CA TYR A 30 -3.21 6.11 14.25
C TYR A 30 -3.96 7.15 13.42
N ARG A 31 -3.19 7.87 12.62
CA ARG A 31 -3.67 8.78 11.57
C ARG A 31 -3.68 8.04 10.25
N TYR A 32 -4.62 8.37 9.37
CA TYR A 32 -4.73 7.78 8.04
C TYR A 32 -5.01 8.84 6.97
N ILE A 33 -4.66 8.51 5.73
CA ILE A 33 -5.00 9.32 4.55
C ILE A 33 -6.37 8.87 4.06
N ARG A 34 -7.34 9.80 3.97
CA ARG A 34 -8.66 9.50 3.41
C ARG A 34 -8.53 8.99 1.98
N GLY A 35 -9.23 7.92 1.68
CA GLY A 35 -9.22 7.24 0.39
C GLY A 35 -10.60 6.75 0.00
N PRO A 36 -10.70 5.96 -1.07
CA PRO A 36 -11.95 5.27 -1.40
C PRO A 36 -12.33 4.27 -0.30
N PHE A 37 -13.58 3.77 -0.32
CA PHE A 37 -14.05 2.83 0.71
C PHE A 37 -13.19 1.56 0.85
N GLN A 38 -12.42 1.21 -0.18
CA GLN A 38 -11.64 -0.03 -0.22
C GLN A 38 -10.48 -0.03 0.79
N TYR A 39 -9.79 1.11 0.97
CA TYR A 39 -8.61 1.28 1.85
C TYR A 39 -8.19 2.75 1.95
N SER A 40 -7.40 3.06 2.98
CA SER A 40 -6.75 4.37 3.08
C SER A 40 -5.46 4.42 2.26
N GLY A 41 -5.03 5.62 1.89
CA GLY A 41 -3.76 5.83 1.16
C GLY A 41 -2.50 5.53 1.99
N GLY A 42 -2.63 5.48 3.32
CA GLY A 42 -1.54 5.18 4.24
C GLY A 42 -1.91 5.53 5.67
N VAL A 43 -1.13 5.02 6.62
CA VAL A 43 -1.32 5.22 8.06
C VAL A 43 -0.01 5.59 8.74
N ALA A 44 -0.08 6.36 9.83
CA ALA A 44 1.04 6.66 10.71
C ALA A 44 0.60 6.56 12.17
N ALA A 45 1.46 6.03 13.02
CA ALA A 45 1.20 5.97 14.46
C ALA A 45 1.05 7.38 15.05
N GLU A 46 0.04 7.59 15.91
CA GLU A 46 -0.12 8.79 16.71
C GLU A 46 0.84 8.77 17.94
N PRO A 47 1.11 9.92 18.56
CA PRO A 47 1.90 9.97 19.79
C PRO A 47 1.41 8.99 20.84
N GLY A 48 2.31 8.20 21.43
CA GLY A 48 2.00 7.13 22.39
C GLY A 48 1.77 5.76 21.74
N PHE A 49 1.89 5.67 20.41
CA PHE A 49 1.77 4.41 19.68
C PHE A 49 2.97 4.19 18.72
N SER A 50 3.16 2.94 18.35
CA SER A 50 4.05 2.46 17.29
C SER A 50 3.30 1.45 16.43
N ILE A 51 3.70 1.28 15.17
CA ILE A 51 3.16 0.24 14.29
C ILE A 51 4.15 -0.92 14.25
N GLU A 52 3.64 -2.12 14.51
CA GLU A 52 4.35 -3.38 14.31
C GLU A 52 3.76 -4.14 13.12
N ARG A 53 4.61 -4.88 12.40
CA ARG A 53 4.20 -5.71 11.26
C ARG A 53 4.41 -7.18 11.54
N VAL A 54 3.43 -7.99 11.17
CA VAL A 54 3.49 -9.45 11.22
C VAL A 54 3.27 -10.02 9.83
N ARG A 55 4.21 -10.83 9.37
CA ARG A 55 4.08 -11.59 8.12
C ARG A 55 3.76 -13.05 8.43
N PHE A 56 2.76 -13.60 7.76
CA PHE A 56 2.51 -15.03 7.81
C PHE A 56 3.60 -15.79 7.05
N ARG A 57 4.03 -16.92 7.61
CA ARG A 57 4.99 -17.80 6.93
C ARG A 57 4.42 -18.32 5.60
N THR A 58 3.13 -18.62 5.60
CA THR A 58 2.35 -19.00 4.43
C THR A 58 1.11 -18.11 4.38
N PRO A 59 0.74 -17.54 3.22
CA PRO A 59 -0.47 -16.74 3.10
C PRO A 59 -1.70 -17.52 3.59
N LEU A 60 -2.62 -16.84 4.26
CA LEU A 60 -3.87 -17.40 4.80
C LEU A 60 -5.06 -16.82 4.03
N ALA A 61 -6.02 -17.67 3.66
CA ALA A 61 -7.30 -17.24 3.09
C ALA A 61 -7.93 -16.12 3.94
N ILE A 62 -8.70 -15.22 3.31
CA ILE A 62 -9.18 -14.00 3.99
C ILE A 62 -9.87 -14.32 5.33
N GLU A 63 -10.76 -15.30 5.38
CA GLU A 63 -11.46 -15.64 6.62
C GLU A 63 -10.52 -16.18 7.71
N ASP A 64 -9.67 -17.13 7.37
CA ASP A 64 -8.68 -17.71 8.29
C ASP A 64 -7.66 -16.64 8.74
N GLY A 65 -7.27 -15.75 7.83
CA GLY A 65 -6.38 -14.63 8.10
C GLY A 65 -6.98 -13.68 9.14
N PHE A 66 -8.23 -13.27 8.98
CA PHE A 66 -8.92 -12.45 9.98
C PHE A 66 -9.02 -13.15 11.34
N LEU A 67 -9.37 -14.44 11.39
CA LEU A 67 -9.39 -15.21 12.63
C LEU A 67 -8.01 -15.25 13.29
N ARG A 68 -6.96 -15.41 12.50
CA ARG A 68 -5.58 -15.46 13.02
C ARG A 68 -5.12 -14.10 13.53
N ILE A 69 -5.47 -13.01 12.83
CA ILE A 69 -5.19 -11.63 13.26
C ILE A 69 -5.92 -11.34 14.57
N GLU A 70 -7.22 -11.66 14.66
CA GLU A 70 -8.01 -11.50 15.88
C GLU A 70 -7.39 -12.24 17.06
N ALA A 71 -7.00 -13.51 16.87
CA ALA A 71 -6.33 -14.30 17.90
C ALA A 71 -4.98 -13.70 18.33
N HIS A 72 -4.22 -13.15 17.37
CA HIS A 72 -2.95 -12.48 17.66
C HIS A 72 -3.15 -11.21 18.49
N LEU A 73 -4.06 -10.32 18.08
CA LEU A 73 -4.35 -9.08 18.82
C LEU A 73 -4.87 -9.37 20.23
N LYS A 74 -5.78 -10.33 20.39
CA LYS A 74 -6.27 -10.79 21.70
C LYS A 74 -5.15 -11.31 22.59
N LYS A 75 -4.23 -12.10 22.03
CA LYS A 75 -3.05 -12.60 22.77
C LYS A 75 -2.14 -11.47 23.25
N MET A 76 -2.03 -10.40 22.46
CA MET A 76 -1.27 -9.20 22.81
C MET A 76 -2.01 -8.26 23.77
N GLY A 77 -3.28 -8.54 24.09
CA GLY A 77 -4.11 -7.66 24.92
C GLY A 77 -4.54 -6.38 24.21
N LEU A 78 -4.55 -6.39 22.87
CA LEU A 78 -4.87 -5.23 22.04
C LEU A 78 -6.32 -5.30 21.53
N PRO A 79 -6.99 -4.14 21.35
CA PRO A 79 -8.29 -4.09 20.73
C PRO A 79 -8.19 -4.41 19.22
N LEU A 80 -9.26 -4.90 18.61
CA LEU A 80 -9.30 -5.18 17.17
C LEU A 80 -9.10 -3.91 16.33
N THR A 81 -9.47 -2.76 16.86
CA THR A 81 -9.25 -1.44 16.25
C THR A 81 -7.77 -1.06 16.10
N SER A 82 -6.85 -1.78 16.76
CA SER A 82 -5.40 -1.62 16.53
C SER A 82 -4.96 -2.06 15.12
N PHE A 83 -5.73 -2.88 14.42
CA PHE A 83 -5.45 -3.29 13.04
C PHE A 83 -5.46 -2.07 12.12
N CYS A 84 -4.31 -1.74 11.51
CA CYS A 84 -4.14 -0.50 10.76
C CYS A 84 -3.69 -0.67 9.31
N ALA A 85 -3.06 -1.82 8.97
CA ALA A 85 -2.66 -2.09 7.59
C ALA A 85 -2.60 -3.58 7.28
N CYS A 86 -2.66 -3.93 6.00
CA CYS A 86 -2.42 -5.30 5.56
C CYS A 86 -1.86 -5.40 4.14
N GLU A 87 -1.27 -6.56 3.86
CA GLU A 87 -0.79 -6.97 2.55
C GLU A 87 -1.54 -8.23 2.12
N LEU A 88 -2.22 -8.14 0.98
CA LEU A 88 -2.96 -9.25 0.41
C LEU A 88 -2.24 -9.83 -0.82
N ARG A 89 -2.58 -11.05 -1.13
CA ARG A 89 -2.22 -11.73 -2.36
C ARG A 89 -3.48 -12.31 -2.98
N SER A 90 -3.66 -12.09 -4.28
CA SER A 90 -4.81 -12.60 -5.04
C SER A 90 -4.37 -13.58 -6.12
N PRO A 91 -5.25 -14.52 -6.54
CA PRO A 91 -4.90 -15.54 -7.54
C PRO A 91 -4.54 -14.96 -8.90
N ALA A 92 -5.25 -13.92 -9.32
CA ALA A 92 -5.09 -13.23 -10.59
C ALA A 92 -5.64 -11.79 -10.47
N PRO A 93 -5.29 -10.88 -11.38
CA PRO A 93 -5.90 -9.56 -11.45
C PRO A 93 -7.42 -9.67 -11.63
N PHE A 94 -8.13 -8.79 -10.95
CA PHE A 94 -9.57 -8.67 -11.02
C PHE A 94 -9.99 -7.78 -12.20
N THR A 95 -11.19 -8.02 -12.74
CA THR A 95 -11.92 -6.96 -13.41
C THR A 95 -12.26 -5.84 -12.43
N GLU A 96 -12.57 -4.63 -12.91
CA GLU A 96 -12.97 -3.51 -12.04
C GLU A 96 -14.15 -3.89 -11.14
N GLU A 97 -15.18 -4.52 -11.68
CA GLU A 97 -16.35 -5.01 -10.93
C GLU A 97 -15.97 -6.09 -9.90
N GLY A 98 -15.15 -7.05 -10.30
CA GLY A 98 -14.65 -8.11 -9.40
C GLY A 98 -13.87 -7.54 -8.23
N PHE A 99 -13.07 -6.48 -8.46
CA PHE A 99 -12.34 -5.79 -7.41
C PHE A 99 -13.26 -5.07 -6.43
N ILE A 100 -14.31 -4.40 -6.91
CA ILE A 100 -15.32 -3.77 -6.05
C ILE A 100 -16.03 -4.82 -5.18
N ASN A 101 -16.48 -5.94 -5.77
CA ASN A 101 -17.17 -7.01 -5.06
C ASN A 101 -16.28 -7.65 -3.98
N PHE A 102 -15.03 -7.94 -4.30
CA PHE A 102 -14.03 -8.40 -3.33
C PHE A 102 -13.90 -7.41 -2.17
N ASN A 103 -13.78 -6.11 -2.46
CA ASN A 103 -13.63 -5.09 -1.44
C ASN A 103 -14.85 -4.96 -0.53
N ARG A 104 -16.07 -5.08 -1.05
CA ARG A 104 -17.30 -5.07 -0.23
C ARG A 104 -17.33 -6.25 0.76
N SER A 105 -16.90 -7.43 0.35
CA SER A 105 -16.76 -8.58 1.25
C SER A 105 -15.70 -8.34 2.33
N TYR A 106 -14.52 -7.84 1.92
CA TYR A 106 -13.40 -7.54 2.82
C TYR A 106 -13.77 -6.54 3.92
N VAL A 107 -14.40 -5.42 3.59
CA VAL A 107 -14.73 -4.37 4.57
C VAL A 107 -15.79 -4.81 5.58
N GLY A 108 -16.61 -5.81 5.28
CA GLY A 108 -17.61 -6.33 6.21
C GLY A 108 -17.02 -6.86 7.52
N THR A 109 -15.80 -7.38 7.52
CA THR A 109 -15.10 -7.75 8.77
C THR A 109 -14.59 -6.52 9.50
N LEU A 110 -14.07 -5.52 8.81
CA LEU A 110 -13.64 -4.26 9.40
C LEU A 110 -14.79 -3.50 10.05
N GLU A 111 -15.99 -3.58 9.46
CA GLU A 111 -17.21 -3.03 10.03
C GLU A 111 -17.56 -3.72 11.36
N ARG A 112 -17.56 -5.07 11.39
CA ARG A 112 -17.77 -5.85 12.63
C ARG A 112 -16.73 -5.54 13.72
N TRP A 113 -15.51 -5.18 13.33
CA TRP A 113 -14.43 -4.78 14.26
C TRP A 113 -14.55 -3.32 14.70
N GLY A 114 -15.53 -2.55 14.16
CA GLY A 114 -15.74 -1.14 14.45
C GLY A 114 -14.68 -0.22 13.84
N ILE A 115 -14.01 -0.69 12.78
CA ILE A 115 -12.99 0.06 12.04
C ILE A 115 -13.64 0.80 10.86
N PHE A 116 -14.32 0.07 9.97
CA PHE A 116 -15.02 0.65 8.81
C PHE A 116 -16.35 1.26 9.25
N ARG A 117 -16.58 2.55 8.95
CA ARG A 117 -17.80 3.28 9.29
C ARG A 117 -18.08 4.36 8.25
N ASP A 118 -19.34 4.61 7.96
CA ASP A 118 -19.79 5.71 7.09
C ASP A 118 -19.12 5.69 5.71
N ASP A 119 -18.91 4.48 5.14
CA ASP A 119 -18.19 4.24 3.87
C ASP A 119 -16.72 4.71 3.88
N GLU A 120 -16.14 4.88 5.08
CA GLU A 120 -14.75 5.28 5.29
C GLU A 120 -13.93 4.15 5.90
N ASN A 121 -12.77 3.88 5.27
CA ASN A 121 -11.86 2.81 5.67
C ASN A 121 -10.50 3.40 6.09
N PRO A 122 -10.16 3.39 7.39
CA PRO A 122 -8.88 3.90 7.86
C PRO A 122 -7.69 2.94 7.66
N VAL A 123 -7.90 1.72 7.15
CA VAL A 123 -6.86 0.69 7.03
C VAL A 123 -6.10 0.83 5.71
N ALA A 124 -4.77 0.94 5.75
CA ALA A 124 -3.92 0.89 4.57
C ALA A 124 -3.82 -0.54 4.01
N ARG A 125 -3.73 -0.69 2.68
CA ARG A 125 -3.66 -2.01 2.08
C ARG A 125 -2.86 -2.03 0.78
N SER A 126 -2.02 -3.07 0.61
CA SER A 126 -1.49 -3.51 -0.68
C SER A 126 -2.18 -4.82 -1.07
N ASN A 127 -2.47 -5.02 -2.35
CA ASN A 127 -2.96 -6.29 -2.87
C ASN A 127 -2.34 -6.54 -4.23
N VAL A 128 -1.70 -7.68 -4.42
CA VAL A 128 -1.02 -8.01 -5.67
C VAL A 128 -1.23 -9.48 -6.04
N CYS A 129 -0.97 -9.81 -7.30
CA CYS A 129 -1.16 -11.14 -7.86
C CYS A 129 0.20 -11.76 -8.21
N PRO A 130 0.78 -12.64 -7.36
CA PRO A 130 2.02 -13.33 -7.65
C PRO A 130 1.94 -14.07 -8.99
N ALA A 131 2.93 -13.87 -9.87
CA ALA A 131 2.96 -14.53 -11.15
C ALA A 131 3.47 -15.98 -11.05
N VAL A 132 4.11 -16.33 -9.93
CA VAL A 132 4.59 -17.68 -9.63
C VAL A 132 4.03 -18.12 -8.29
N GLY A 133 3.39 -19.28 -8.25
CA GLY A 133 2.78 -19.83 -7.03
C GLY A 133 1.69 -18.92 -6.41
N PRO A 134 0.73 -18.39 -7.20
CA PRO A 134 -0.34 -17.58 -6.64
C PRO A 134 -1.16 -18.40 -5.63
N PRO A 135 -1.79 -17.77 -4.63
CA PRO A 135 -2.72 -18.46 -3.76
C PRO A 135 -3.96 -18.93 -4.55
N LEU A 136 -4.70 -19.90 -4.01
CA LEU A 136 -5.92 -20.39 -4.65
C LEU A 136 -7.09 -19.40 -4.55
N GLU A 137 -7.06 -18.55 -3.55
CA GLU A 137 -8.05 -17.50 -3.27
C GLU A 137 -7.37 -16.28 -2.64
N PRO A 138 -8.02 -15.11 -2.60
CA PRO A 138 -7.44 -13.94 -1.94
C PRO A 138 -7.03 -14.25 -0.51
N SER A 139 -5.81 -13.87 -0.14
CA SER A 139 -5.15 -14.32 1.08
C SER A 139 -4.36 -13.19 1.74
N PHE A 140 -4.27 -13.19 3.07
CA PHE A 140 -3.36 -12.33 3.81
C PHE A 140 -1.92 -12.83 3.71
N GLN A 141 -1.01 -11.95 3.32
CA GLN A 141 0.44 -12.15 3.39
C GLN A 141 1.00 -11.59 4.70
N ALA A 142 0.53 -10.40 5.09
CA ALA A 142 0.97 -9.70 6.29
C ALA A 142 -0.12 -8.76 6.79
N PHE A 143 0.02 -8.33 8.04
CA PHE A 143 -0.79 -7.28 8.64
C PHE A 143 0.06 -6.41 9.56
N SER A 144 -0.42 -5.20 9.83
CA SER A 144 0.18 -4.28 10.79
C SER A 144 -0.85 -3.78 11.78
N TYR A 145 -0.41 -3.49 12.98
CA TYR A 145 -1.25 -3.04 14.07
C TYR A 145 -0.48 -2.07 14.97
N THR A 146 -1.22 -1.23 15.67
CA THR A 146 -0.63 -0.30 16.64
C THR A 146 -0.43 -0.98 18.00
N VAL A 147 0.66 -0.59 18.68
CA VAL A 147 0.96 -0.96 20.05
C VAL A 147 1.21 0.31 20.87
N PRO A 148 0.75 0.38 22.13
CA PRO A 148 1.10 1.49 23.03
C PRO A 148 2.60 1.47 23.34
N VAL A 149 3.26 2.64 23.27
CA VAL A 149 4.68 2.82 23.58
C VAL A 149 4.92 4.10 24.36
N ALA A 150 5.96 4.11 25.20
CA ALA A 150 6.33 5.31 25.94
C ALA A 150 6.88 6.44 25.04
N LYS A 151 7.54 6.07 23.93
CA LYS A 151 8.11 6.99 22.96
C LYS A 151 7.72 6.57 21.55
N CYS A 152 7.00 7.44 20.86
CA CYS A 152 6.63 7.20 19.47
C CYS A 152 7.88 7.15 18.60
N ASP A 153 7.96 6.15 17.72
CA ASP A 153 9.06 5.94 16.77
C ASP A 153 8.78 6.55 15.39
N GLY A 154 7.57 7.09 15.20
CA GLY A 154 7.14 7.69 13.94
C GLY A 154 6.85 6.67 12.85
N SER A 155 6.53 5.43 13.21
CA SER A 155 6.23 4.35 12.27
C SER A 155 5.02 4.64 11.39
N PHE A 156 5.07 4.13 10.15
CA PHE A 156 4.04 4.36 9.14
C PHE A 156 3.99 3.22 8.11
N VAL A 157 2.87 3.13 7.40
CA VAL A 157 2.68 2.25 6.23
C VAL A 157 1.96 3.04 5.15
N ILE A 158 2.52 3.05 3.94
CA ILE A 158 1.88 3.59 2.73
C ILE A 158 1.28 2.42 1.96
N ALA A 159 -0.01 2.54 1.65
CA ALA A 159 -0.75 1.55 0.87
C ALA A 159 -0.16 1.36 -0.54
N GLY A 160 -0.33 0.19 -1.10
CA GLY A 160 -0.02 -0.07 -2.50
C GLY A 160 -0.73 0.91 -3.42
N SER A 161 -0.03 1.37 -4.44
CA SER A 161 -0.61 2.14 -5.52
C SER A 161 0.01 1.73 -6.84
N ALA A 162 -0.84 1.60 -7.87
CA ALA A 162 -0.42 1.32 -9.22
C ALA A 162 -0.57 2.55 -10.12
N GLU A 163 -0.28 2.41 -11.41
CA GLU A 163 -0.20 3.51 -12.38
C GLU A 163 -1.56 4.00 -12.88
N ALA A 164 -2.54 4.15 -11.98
CA ALA A 164 -3.85 4.74 -12.28
C ALA A 164 -4.41 5.52 -11.08
N PRO A 165 -5.14 6.62 -11.29
CA PRO A 165 -5.84 7.33 -10.22
C PRO A 165 -6.89 6.43 -9.55
N GLU A 166 -6.88 6.41 -8.22
CA GLU A 166 -7.77 5.57 -7.41
C GLU A 166 -9.14 6.20 -7.21
N GLY A 167 -10.16 5.34 -7.00
CA GLY A 167 -11.50 5.76 -6.55
C GLY A 167 -12.36 6.49 -7.57
N GLN A 168 -11.94 6.61 -8.82
CA GLN A 168 -12.63 7.41 -9.83
C GLN A 168 -13.39 6.59 -10.89
N GLY A 169 -13.40 5.26 -10.80
CA GLY A 169 -14.00 4.37 -11.81
C GLY A 169 -13.35 4.45 -13.20
N ASN A 170 -13.70 3.51 -14.08
CA ASN A 170 -13.15 3.43 -15.44
C ASN A 170 -11.61 3.43 -15.48
N TYR A 171 -11.01 2.47 -14.79
CA TYR A 171 -9.55 2.30 -14.72
C TYR A 171 -8.91 2.30 -16.11
N ASN A 172 -9.48 1.55 -17.07
CA ASN A 172 -8.92 1.42 -18.41
C ASN A 172 -8.70 2.76 -19.13
N ALA A 173 -9.53 3.77 -18.89
CA ALA A 173 -9.37 5.09 -19.50
C ALA A 173 -8.27 5.93 -18.82
N ARG A 174 -7.76 5.49 -17.68
CA ARG A 174 -6.86 6.28 -16.82
C ARG A 174 -5.53 5.60 -16.51
N ILE A 175 -5.37 4.33 -16.86
CA ILE A 175 -4.10 3.62 -16.74
C ILE A 175 -3.05 4.33 -17.61
N ILE A 176 -1.96 4.73 -16.98
CA ILE A 176 -0.82 5.31 -17.69
C ILE A 176 -0.29 4.32 -18.72
N ARG A 177 -0.25 4.73 -20.01
CA ARG A 177 0.29 3.89 -21.11
C ARG A 177 -0.32 2.48 -21.13
N LEU A 178 -1.66 2.38 -21.00
CA LEU A 178 -2.37 1.09 -21.02
C LEU A 178 -1.90 0.20 -22.19
N GLY A 179 -1.50 -1.04 -21.86
CA GLY A 179 -1.07 -2.05 -22.83
C GLY A 179 0.32 -1.84 -23.43
N ASP A 180 1.04 -0.78 -23.05
CA ASP A 180 2.43 -0.55 -23.46
C ASP A 180 3.39 -0.95 -22.34
N GLN A 181 4.24 -1.96 -22.58
CA GLN A 181 5.26 -2.45 -21.68
C GLN A 181 6.68 -2.10 -22.17
N SER A 182 6.83 -1.17 -23.10
CA SER A 182 8.15 -0.66 -23.50
C SER A 182 8.88 -0.06 -22.27
N SER A 183 10.21 -0.02 -22.32
CA SER A 183 11.01 0.54 -21.24
C SER A 183 10.63 2.01 -20.93
N GLU A 184 10.26 2.79 -21.95
CA GLU A 184 9.78 4.16 -21.77
C GLU A 184 8.42 4.19 -21.08
N ALA A 185 7.48 3.34 -21.47
CA ALA A 185 6.17 3.24 -20.83
C ALA A 185 6.28 2.78 -19.38
N MET A 186 7.10 1.76 -19.09
CA MET A 186 7.33 1.30 -17.73
C MET A 186 7.98 2.38 -16.84
N ARG A 187 8.88 3.20 -17.41
CA ARG A 187 9.42 4.37 -16.71
C ARG A 187 8.34 5.39 -16.37
N GLU A 188 7.43 5.72 -17.28
CA GLU A 188 6.32 6.65 -17.02
C GLU A 188 5.35 6.12 -15.96
N LYS A 189 5.01 4.82 -16.00
CA LYS A 189 4.21 4.14 -14.96
C LYS A 189 4.89 4.23 -13.58
N ALA A 190 6.16 3.91 -13.52
CA ALA A 190 6.94 4.00 -12.26
C ALA A 190 7.04 5.43 -11.74
N LEU A 191 7.23 6.44 -12.60
CA LEU A 191 7.25 7.85 -12.23
C LEU A 191 5.95 8.29 -11.57
N TYR A 192 4.80 7.91 -12.14
CA TYR A 192 3.50 8.18 -11.54
C TYR A 192 3.39 7.55 -10.14
N VAL A 193 3.71 6.27 -10.01
CA VAL A 193 3.62 5.55 -8.73
C VAL A 193 4.56 6.15 -7.69
N LEU A 194 5.79 6.52 -8.06
CA LEU A 194 6.75 7.18 -7.17
C LEU A 194 6.21 8.53 -6.66
N CYS A 195 5.58 9.32 -7.53
CA CYS A 195 4.92 10.57 -7.12
C CYS A 195 3.78 10.29 -6.13
N VAL A 196 2.97 9.26 -6.34
CA VAL A 196 1.92 8.88 -5.36
C VAL A 196 2.53 8.49 -4.02
N MET A 197 3.61 7.70 -4.00
CA MET A 197 4.30 7.32 -2.75
C MET A 197 4.82 8.57 -2.02
N GLU A 198 5.49 9.47 -2.73
CA GLU A 198 6.03 10.72 -2.16
C GLU A 198 4.92 11.62 -1.61
N ASN A 199 3.81 11.79 -2.32
CA ASN A 199 2.66 12.60 -1.87
C ASN A 199 2.01 11.99 -0.63
N ARG A 200 1.81 10.67 -0.57
CA ARG A 200 1.27 9.97 0.60
C ARG A 200 2.19 10.06 1.80
N MET A 201 3.50 9.88 1.61
CA MET A 201 4.47 10.07 2.69
C MET A 201 4.44 11.51 3.21
N ALA A 202 4.43 12.50 2.32
CA ALA A 202 4.38 13.92 2.68
C ALA A 202 3.11 14.27 3.47
N ALA A 203 1.94 13.72 3.10
CA ALA A 203 0.69 13.91 3.83
C ALA A 203 0.75 13.39 5.29
N LEU A 204 1.57 12.38 5.54
CA LEU A 204 1.84 11.84 6.88
C LEU A 204 3.09 12.44 7.55
N GLY A 205 3.71 13.48 6.94
CA GLY A 205 4.94 14.10 7.44
C GLY A 205 6.16 13.19 7.34
N LYS A 206 6.21 12.29 6.35
CA LYS A 206 7.27 11.32 6.10
C LYS A 206 7.97 11.55 4.77
N THR A 207 9.13 10.95 4.63
CA THR A 207 9.96 10.96 3.40
C THR A 207 10.65 9.61 3.26
N TRP A 208 11.38 9.39 2.18
CA TRP A 208 12.20 8.20 1.97
C TRP A 208 13.21 7.94 3.11
N THR A 209 13.67 8.96 3.81
CA THR A 209 14.61 8.81 4.94
C THR A 209 13.98 8.15 6.17
N ASN A 210 12.65 8.12 6.25
CA ASN A 210 11.92 7.49 7.33
C ASN A 210 11.50 6.03 6.99
N SER A 211 11.69 5.59 5.74
CA SER A 211 11.34 4.23 5.33
C SER A 211 12.32 3.19 5.88
N THR A 212 11.82 2.01 6.23
CA THR A 212 12.60 0.82 6.56
C THR A 212 12.50 -0.24 5.48
N ALA A 213 11.52 -0.14 4.59
CA ALA A 213 11.36 -1.04 3.45
C ALA A 213 10.57 -0.38 2.33
N THR A 214 10.99 -0.66 1.10
CA THR A 214 10.32 -0.31 -0.15
C THR A 214 10.09 -1.59 -0.94
N THR A 215 8.87 -1.77 -1.46
CA THR A 215 8.53 -2.93 -2.28
C THR A 215 8.07 -2.47 -3.67
N VAL A 216 8.59 -3.11 -4.71
CA VAL A 216 8.16 -2.98 -6.10
C VAL A 216 7.48 -4.28 -6.52
N TYR A 217 6.33 -4.15 -7.16
CA TYR A 217 5.55 -5.25 -7.72
C TYR A 217 5.40 -5.04 -9.22
N THR A 218 6.06 -5.86 -9.99
CA THR A 218 5.95 -5.91 -11.45
C THR A 218 6.49 -7.24 -11.97
N VAL A 219 6.03 -7.65 -13.14
CA VAL A 219 6.60 -8.77 -13.91
C VAL A 219 7.47 -8.28 -15.07
N TYR A 220 7.59 -6.97 -15.23
CA TYR A 220 8.35 -6.34 -16.29
C TYR A 220 9.70 -5.82 -15.80
N ASP A 221 10.61 -5.61 -16.73
CA ASP A 221 11.93 -5.05 -16.44
C ASP A 221 11.82 -3.57 -16.08
N PHE A 222 12.36 -3.19 -14.94
CA PHE A 222 12.47 -1.81 -14.45
C PHE A 222 13.92 -1.37 -14.20
N HIS A 223 14.90 -2.23 -14.49
CA HIS A 223 16.31 -1.93 -14.24
C HIS A 223 16.84 -0.81 -15.14
N THR A 224 16.26 -0.61 -16.31
CA THR A 224 16.68 0.42 -17.26
C THR A 224 16.52 1.86 -16.73
N PHE A 225 15.65 2.07 -15.74
CA PHE A 225 15.41 3.37 -15.11
C PHE A 225 15.56 3.33 -13.57
N PHE A 226 16.02 2.20 -13.03
CA PHE A 226 16.11 1.97 -11.59
C PHE A 226 16.98 3.01 -10.88
N GLU A 227 18.19 3.28 -11.40
CA GLU A 227 19.11 4.26 -10.84
C GLU A 227 18.55 5.68 -10.92
N ASP A 228 18.09 6.07 -12.12
CA ASP A 228 17.64 7.43 -12.42
C ASP A 228 16.35 7.83 -11.70
N GLU A 229 15.45 6.87 -11.44
CA GLU A 229 14.12 7.19 -10.91
C GLU A 229 13.91 6.69 -9.47
N ILE A 230 14.50 5.57 -9.08
CA ILE A 230 14.23 4.95 -7.77
C ILE A 230 15.39 5.23 -6.80
N VAL A 231 16.64 4.94 -7.21
CA VAL A 231 17.81 5.08 -6.34
C VAL A 231 18.06 6.56 -5.98
N ILE A 232 18.01 7.44 -6.96
CA ILE A 232 18.30 8.88 -6.77
C ILE A 232 17.34 9.56 -5.77
N ARG A 233 16.14 9.00 -5.57
CA ARG A 233 15.16 9.52 -4.60
C ARG A 233 15.45 9.09 -3.17
N GLY A 234 16.35 8.14 -2.96
CA GLY A 234 16.63 7.52 -1.67
C GLY A 234 15.68 6.37 -1.30
N ALA A 235 14.86 5.91 -2.24
CA ALA A 235 13.88 4.84 -2.03
C ALA A 235 14.52 3.47 -1.73
N VAL A 236 15.83 3.33 -1.91
CA VAL A 236 16.59 2.08 -1.71
C VAL A 236 17.55 2.13 -0.52
N ASN A 237 17.56 3.21 0.27
CA ASN A 237 18.54 3.39 1.34
C ASN A 237 18.55 2.24 2.36
N ASN A 238 17.39 1.61 2.59
CA ASN A 238 17.23 0.44 3.47
C ASN A 238 16.93 -0.85 2.69
N GLY A 239 17.30 -0.89 1.41
CA GLY A 239 17.03 -1.98 0.50
C GLY A 239 15.69 -1.83 -0.22
N LEU A 240 15.54 -2.59 -1.31
CA LEU A 240 14.33 -2.69 -2.09
C LEU A 240 14.00 -4.16 -2.30
N THR A 241 12.76 -4.52 -2.05
CA THR A 241 12.23 -5.84 -2.36
C THR A 241 11.49 -5.80 -3.69
N TRP A 242 11.93 -6.61 -4.65
CA TRP A 242 11.15 -6.86 -5.86
C TRP A 242 10.36 -8.15 -5.71
N VAL A 243 9.04 -8.02 -5.84
CA VAL A 243 8.12 -9.16 -5.86
C VAL A 243 7.61 -9.33 -7.28
N TYR A 244 7.85 -10.51 -7.88
CA TYR A 244 7.41 -10.84 -9.22
C TYR A 244 5.90 -11.10 -9.23
N ALA A 245 5.14 -10.02 -9.28
CA ALA A 245 3.69 -10.00 -9.15
C ALA A 245 3.08 -8.91 -10.04
N ARG A 246 1.81 -9.04 -10.37
CA ARG A 246 1.03 -8.01 -11.05
C ARG A 246 0.20 -7.23 -10.01
N PRO A 247 -0.10 -5.94 -10.27
CA PRO A 247 -1.12 -5.23 -9.51
C PRO A 247 -2.49 -5.94 -9.56
N PRO A 248 -3.44 -5.60 -8.66
CA PRO A 248 -4.64 -6.40 -8.46
C PRO A 248 -5.74 -6.18 -9.52
N VAL A 249 -5.62 -5.19 -10.40
CA VAL A 249 -6.61 -4.90 -11.44
C VAL A 249 -6.01 -5.14 -12.81
N GLU A 250 -6.81 -5.69 -13.73
CA GLU A 250 -6.41 -5.95 -15.11
C GLU A 250 -5.91 -4.68 -15.80
N GLY A 251 -4.85 -4.82 -16.59
CA GLY A 251 -4.22 -3.73 -17.34
C GLY A 251 -3.17 -2.93 -16.58
N LEU A 252 -3.06 -3.08 -15.27
CA LEU A 252 -2.01 -2.47 -14.46
C LEU A 252 -0.73 -3.32 -14.50
N ASP A 253 0.44 -2.67 -14.56
CA ASP A 253 1.73 -3.32 -14.79
C ASP A 253 2.76 -3.04 -13.69
N PHE A 254 2.61 -1.97 -12.90
CA PHE A 254 3.57 -1.54 -11.89
C PHE A 254 2.88 -1.05 -10.60
N GLU A 255 3.32 -1.52 -9.46
CA GLU A 255 2.83 -1.08 -8.14
C GLU A 255 3.99 -0.95 -7.16
N MET A 256 3.85 -0.06 -6.18
CA MET A 256 4.78 0.04 -5.04
C MET A 256 4.00 0.20 -3.74
N ASP A 257 4.62 -0.24 -2.65
CA ASP A 257 4.29 0.17 -1.29
C ASP A 257 5.56 0.54 -0.51
N VAL A 258 5.37 1.29 0.59
CA VAL A 258 6.46 1.75 1.44
C VAL A 258 6.06 1.62 2.90
N ARG A 259 6.99 1.26 3.76
CA ARG A 259 6.76 1.29 5.20
C ARG A 259 7.98 1.76 5.97
N GLY A 260 7.73 2.35 7.13
CA GLY A 260 8.74 2.68 8.14
C GLY A 260 8.29 2.07 9.47
N VAL A 261 8.60 0.79 9.69
CA VAL A 261 8.29 0.05 10.92
C VAL A 261 9.59 -0.53 11.49
N LEU A 262 9.73 -0.52 12.82
CA LEU A 262 10.96 -0.99 13.49
C LEU A 262 10.86 -2.44 13.95
N THR A 263 9.65 -2.98 14.08
CA THR A 263 9.42 -4.37 14.51
C THR A 263 8.66 -5.13 13.43
N GLU A 264 9.29 -6.18 12.92
CA GLU A 264 8.67 -7.13 12.00
C GLU A 264 8.82 -8.56 12.53
N LEU A 265 7.72 -9.31 12.54
CA LEU A 265 7.66 -10.70 12.98
C LEU A 265 7.22 -11.62 11.85
N ILE A 266 7.65 -12.89 11.91
CA ILE A 266 7.14 -13.96 11.04
C ILE A 266 6.48 -15.00 11.94
N ILE A 267 5.23 -15.35 11.66
CA ILE A 267 4.44 -16.33 12.41
C ILE A 267 3.87 -17.44 11.54
#